data_d61db335c5ef7abb7e9802e080bab5dc
#
_entry.id   d61db335c5ef7abb7e9802e080bab5dc
#
_cell.length_a   1.000
_cell.length_b   1.000
_cell.length_c   1.000
_cell.angle_alpha   90.00
_cell.angle_beta   90.00
_cell.angle_gamma   90.00
#
_symmetry.space_group_name_H-M   'P 1'
#
loop_
_entity.id
_entity.type
_entity.pdbx_description
1 polymer ?
#
loop_
_entity_poly.entity_id
_entity_poly.type
_entity_poly.pdbx_seq_one_letter_code
_entity_poly.pdbx_strand_id
1 'polypeptide(L)'
;MASLAPLSVAAEVALAAVGATALLVSGAIAVYAFGSFLLMGRHVGARERSRSLRELARELWIAGVTQPLLPLFYFLGRRMDAFFVQRGKEGLAARSAAPRTPIVFVHGYMQNRVGFLGLARALARTGLGPMFGFNYPWFSSIASNARRLERFVAAVCKETGSATVDLVCHSMGGLIAVEMMSDEARRESLKVRRCVTIASPHAGVMWQGPLLGFGAGSLRRGSKLLEAHAGHKLTVPCLSVYSTHDNIVHPKESASLALRGGRDVEVDGLAHLSILFSPKVAEHVAEFLREPDPV
;
A
#
# COMPACT_ATOMS: atom_id res chain seq x y z
N MET A 1 9.48 -46.75 -8.01
CA MET A 1 8.42 -45.76 -8.20
C MET A 1 7.46 -45.88 -7.02
N ALA A 2 7.47 -44.94 -6.09
CA ALA A 2 6.53 -44.93 -4.96
C ALA A 2 5.16 -44.47 -5.48
N SER A 3 4.16 -45.35 -5.41
CA SER A 3 2.75 -45.03 -5.69
C SER A 3 2.27 -44.09 -4.59
N LEU A 4 1.90 -42.87 -4.96
CA LEU A 4 1.20 -41.97 -4.05
C LEU A 4 -0.16 -42.59 -3.71
N ALA A 5 -0.44 -42.75 -2.43
CA ALA A 5 -1.74 -43.24 -1.97
C ALA A 5 -2.84 -42.28 -2.47
N PRO A 6 -4.01 -42.83 -2.89
CA PRO A 6 -5.13 -42.00 -3.34
C PRO A 6 -5.59 -41.07 -2.20
N LEU A 7 -5.89 -39.78 -2.53
CA LEU A 7 -6.46 -38.85 -1.59
C LEU A 7 -7.84 -39.36 -1.12
N SER A 8 -8.20 -39.03 0.12
CA SER A 8 -9.57 -39.30 0.58
C SER A 8 -10.57 -38.44 -0.19
N VAL A 9 -11.79 -38.87 -0.40
CA VAL A 9 -12.87 -38.13 -1.07
C VAL A 9 -13.03 -36.74 -0.44
N ALA A 10 -12.91 -36.64 0.88
CA ALA A 10 -12.98 -35.35 1.59
C ALA A 10 -11.82 -34.40 1.18
N ALA A 11 -10.62 -34.94 0.95
CA ALA A 11 -9.49 -34.14 0.49
C ALA A 11 -9.65 -33.67 -0.97
N GLU A 12 -10.22 -34.51 -1.83
CA GLU A 12 -10.54 -34.17 -3.22
C GLU A 12 -11.60 -33.07 -3.29
N VAL A 13 -12.67 -33.18 -2.51
CA VAL A 13 -13.72 -32.16 -2.42
C VAL A 13 -13.15 -30.84 -1.88
N ALA A 14 -12.31 -30.89 -0.85
CA ALA A 14 -11.66 -29.69 -0.31
C ALA A 14 -10.75 -29.01 -1.34
N LEU A 15 -9.95 -29.78 -2.08
CA LEU A 15 -9.09 -29.29 -3.16
C LEU A 15 -9.91 -28.69 -4.31
N ALA A 16 -11.00 -29.32 -4.70
CA ALA A 16 -11.90 -28.81 -5.73
C ALA A 16 -12.56 -27.50 -5.29
N ALA A 17 -13.02 -27.40 -4.03
CA ALA A 17 -13.59 -26.18 -3.48
C ALA A 17 -12.57 -25.02 -3.43
N VAL A 18 -11.33 -25.30 -3.01
CA VAL A 18 -10.24 -24.32 -3.03
C VAL A 18 -9.93 -23.86 -4.45
N GLY A 19 -9.84 -24.81 -5.39
CA GLY A 19 -9.61 -24.51 -6.80
C GLY A 19 -10.72 -23.66 -7.42
N ALA A 20 -11.98 -24.01 -7.18
CA ALA A 20 -13.13 -23.24 -7.66
C ALA A 20 -13.15 -21.82 -7.07
N THR A 21 -12.88 -21.69 -5.77
CA THR A 21 -12.77 -20.37 -5.11
C THR A 21 -11.64 -19.53 -5.71
N ALA A 22 -10.48 -20.13 -5.94
CA ALA A 22 -9.34 -19.43 -6.56
C ALA A 22 -9.67 -18.95 -7.98
N LEU A 23 -10.35 -19.78 -8.79
CA LEU A 23 -10.80 -19.41 -10.13
C LEU A 23 -11.82 -18.28 -10.13
N LEU A 24 -12.79 -18.31 -9.21
CA LEU A 24 -13.79 -17.24 -9.07
C LEU A 24 -13.14 -15.92 -8.65
N VAL A 25 -12.23 -15.95 -7.69
CA VAL A 25 -11.48 -14.76 -7.25
C VAL A 25 -10.61 -14.21 -8.38
N SER A 26 -9.88 -15.08 -9.08
CA SER A 26 -9.04 -14.67 -10.21
C SER A 26 -9.86 -14.08 -11.36
N GLY A 27 -11.02 -14.69 -11.66
CA GLY A 27 -11.96 -14.16 -12.65
C GLY A 27 -12.50 -12.78 -12.27
N ALA A 28 -12.92 -12.60 -11.03
CA ALA A 28 -13.38 -11.31 -10.52
C ALA A 28 -12.29 -10.23 -10.59
N ILE A 29 -11.04 -10.58 -10.24
CA ILE A 29 -9.89 -9.68 -10.35
C ILE A 29 -9.63 -9.30 -11.80
N ALA A 30 -9.70 -10.25 -12.73
CA ALA A 30 -9.49 -10.00 -14.16
C ALA A 30 -10.56 -9.06 -14.71
N VAL A 31 -11.84 -9.28 -14.39
CA VAL A 31 -12.96 -8.41 -14.80
C VAL A 31 -12.79 -7.00 -14.22
N TYR A 32 -12.44 -6.91 -12.94
CA TYR A 32 -12.19 -5.63 -12.29
C TYR A 32 -11.01 -4.87 -12.91
N ALA A 33 -9.88 -5.55 -13.12
CA ALA A 33 -8.71 -4.96 -13.74
C ALA A 33 -9.03 -4.48 -15.17
N PHE A 34 -9.65 -5.32 -15.99
CA PHE A 34 -10.04 -4.95 -17.35
C PHE A 34 -10.99 -3.74 -17.38
N GLY A 35 -12.04 -3.75 -16.54
CA GLY A 35 -12.98 -2.64 -16.40
C GLY A 35 -12.30 -1.34 -15.95
N SER A 36 -11.36 -1.42 -14.99
CA SER A 36 -10.61 -0.27 -14.51
C SER A 36 -9.69 0.33 -15.59
N PHE A 37 -9.04 -0.48 -16.41
CA PHE A 37 -8.25 -0.01 -17.56
C PHE A 37 -9.11 0.62 -18.65
N LEU A 38 -10.31 0.12 -18.91
CA LEU A 38 -11.26 0.76 -19.82
C LEU A 38 -11.69 2.14 -19.32
N LEU A 39 -11.95 2.29 -18.03
CA LEU A 39 -12.29 3.57 -17.42
C LEU A 39 -11.11 4.54 -17.48
N MET A 40 -9.92 4.08 -17.13
CA MET A 40 -8.68 4.85 -17.23
C MET A 40 -8.46 5.38 -18.65
N GLY A 41 -8.76 4.58 -19.66
CA GLY A 41 -8.61 4.95 -21.07
C GLY A 41 -9.38 6.22 -21.50
N ARG A 42 -10.33 6.68 -20.67
CA ARG A 42 -11.04 7.97 -20.87
C ARG A 42 -10.23 9.18 -20.40
N HIS A 43 -9.21 8.95 -19.57
CA HIS A 43 -8.37 9.99 -18.95
C HIS A 43 -6.94 9.99 -19.49
N VAL A 44 -6.56 8.94 -20.24
CA VAL A 44 -5.22 8.77 -20.80
C VAL A 44 -5.27 9.01 -22.32
N GLY A 45 -4.35 9.81 -22.84
CA GLY A 45 -4.30 10.17 -24.24
C GLY A 45 -4.03 8.98 -25.19
N ALA A 46 -4.42 9.13 -26.47
CA ALA A 46 -4.30 8.06 -27.48
C ALA A 46 -2.87 7.51 -27.67
N ARG A 47 -1.85 8.35 -27.42
CA ARG A 47 -0.42 8.00 -27.56
C ARG A 47 0.05 6.96 -26.53
N GLU A 48 -0.68 6.79 -25.43
CA GLU A 48 -0.30 5.97 -24.28
C GLU A 48 -1.05 4.63 -24.21
N ARG A 49 -2.01 4.39 -25.14
CA ARG A 49 -2.81 3.15 -25.16
C ARG A 49 -1.99 1.87 -25.33
N SER A 50 -0.88 1.93 -26.07
CA SER A 50 0.01 0.75 -26.24
C SER A 50 0.74 0.37 -24.94
N ARG A 51 1.06 1.36 -24.11
CA ARG A 51 1.61 1.14 -22.75
C ARG A 51 0.56 0.54 -21.84
N SER A 52 -0.69 0.97 -21.96
CA SER A 52 -1.80 0.46 -21.15
C SER A 52 -1.98 -1.06 -21.26
N LEU A 53 -1.78 -1.66 -22.44
CA LEU A 53 -1.87 -3.12 -22.60
C LEU A 53 -0.75 -3.87 -21.88
N ARG A 54 0.47 -3.36 -21.91
CA ARG A 54 1.58 -3.95 -21.16
C ARG A 54 1.36 -3.87 -19.65
N GLU A 55 0.91 -2.72 -19.17
CA GLU A 55 0.63 -2.51 -17.75
C GLU A 55 -0.58 -3.33 -17.31
N LEU A 56 -1.61 -3.51 -18.14
CA LEU A 56 -2.70 -4.44 -17.87
C LEU A 56 -2.18 -5.87 -17.69
N ALA A 57 -1.35 -6.36 -18.61
CA ALA A 57 -0.79 -7.70 -18.51
C ALA A 57 0.07 -7.86 -17.24
N ARG A 58 0.88 -6.85 -16.93
CA ARG A 58 1.71 -6.82 -15.72
C ARG A 58 0.88 -6.80 -14.44
N GLU A 59 -0.16 -5.96 -14.42
CA GLU A 59 -1.08 -5.84 -13.29
C GLU A 59 -1.84 -7.14 -13.03
N LEU A 60 -2.36 -7.78 -14.09
CA LEU A 60 -3.00 -9.09 -14.01
C LEU A 60 -2.05 -10.17 -13.49
N TRP A 61 -0.79 -10.14 -13.96
CA TRP A 61 0.21 -11.08 -13.48
C TRP A 61 0.53 -10.88 -11.98
N ILE A 62 0.77 -9.63 -11.58
CA ILE A 62 1.03 -9.28 -10.16
C ILE A 62 -0.18 -9.67 -9.29
N ALA A 63 -1.38 -9.29 -9.70
CA ALA A 63 -2.59 -9.64 -8.97
C ALA A 63 -2.80 -11.16 -8.90
N GLY A 64 -2.63 -11.88 -10.02
CA GLY A 64 -2.77 -13.32 -10.10
C GLY A 64 -1.79 -14.10 -9.21
N VAL A 65 -0.58 -13.57 -9.03
CA VAL A 65 0.42 -14.17 -8.13
C VAL A 65 0.20 -13.78 -6.68
N THR A 66 -0.09 -12.51 -6.40
CA THR A 66 -0.12 -12.00 -5.03
C THR A 66 -1.45 -12.25 -4.32
N GLN A 67 -2.58 -12.13 -4.99
CA GLN A 67 -3.89 -12.22 -4.36
C GLN A 67 -4.23 -13.62 -3.80
N PRO A 68 -3.96 -14.74 -4.49
CA PRO A 68 -4.19 -16.07 -3.93
C PRO A 68 -3.33 -16.38 -2.69
N LEU A 69 -2.18 -15.71 -2.57
CA LEU A 69 -1.26 -15.91 -1.45
C LEU A 69 -1.62 -15.06 -0.22
N LEU A 70 -2.54 -14.10 -0.34
CA LEU A 70 -2.91 -13.21 0.76
C LEU A 70 -3.27 -13.94 2.07
N PRO A 71 -4.07 -15.03 2.07
CA PRO A 71 -4.44 -15.73 3.30
C PRO A 71 -3.23 -16.31 4.03
N LEU A 72 -2.26 -16.87 3.30
CA LEU A 72 -1.06 -17.48 3.88
C LEU A 72 -0.19 -16.47 4.63
N PHE A 73 -0.15 -15.24 4.15
CA PHE A 73 0.72 -14.20 4.68
C PHE A 73 0.16 -13.45 5.91
N TYR A 74 -1.09 -13.70 6.29
CA TYR A 74 -1.61 -13.19 7.57
C TYR A 74 -0.91 -13.82 8.78
N PHE A 75 -0.39 -15.03 8.65
CA PHE A 75 0.29 -15.78 9.71
C PHE A 75 1.78 -15.40 9.87
N LEU A 76 2.38 -14.73 8.91
CA LEU A 76 3.77 -14.29 9.01
C LEU A 76 3.89 -13.10 9.97
N GLY A 77 5.00 -13.04 10.73
CA GLY A 77 5.27 -11.99 11.71
C GLY A 77 5.22 -10.57 11.12
N ARG A 78 5.07 -9.55 11.96
CA ARG A 78 4.93 -8.14 11.56
C ARG A 78 6.21 -7.47 11.06
N ARG A 79 7.37 -8.05 11.32
CA ARG A 79 8.68 -7.57 10.83
C ARG A 79 8.86 -7.94 9.37
N MET A 80 9.07 -6.92 8.53
CA MET A 80 9.22 -7.10 7.07
C MET A 80 10.68 -7.24 6.66
N ASP A 81 11.57 -6.53 7.32
CA ASP A 81 13.01 -6.58 7.08
C ASP A 81 13.64 -7.94 7.44
N ALA A 82 13.02 -8.70 8.34
CA ALA A 82 13.47 -10.06 8.68
C ALA A 82 13.54 -11.00 7.47
N PHE A 83 12.76 -10.72 6.40
CA PHE A 83 12.81 -11.48 5.15
C PHE A 83 14.03 -11.13 4.27
N PHE A 84 14.65 -9.97 4.48
CA PHE A 84 15.68 -9.42 3.60
C PHE A 84 17.02 -9.22 4.27
N VAL A 85 17.06 -9.21 5.60
CA VAL A 85 18.31 -9.24 6.37
C VAL A 85 18.90 -10.65 6.27
N GLN A 86 19.35 -11.00 5.06
CA GLN A 86 20.26 -12.11 4.92
C GLN A 86 21.57 -11.75 5.62
N ARG A 87 21.84 -12.43 6.72
CA ARG A 87 23.07 -13.12 7.12
C ARG A 87 24.37 -12.70 6.42
N GLY A 88 24.55 -11.45 6.13
CA GLY A 88 25.87 -10.87 5.96
C GLY A 88 26.37 -10.46 7.35
N LYS A 89 27.07 -11.35 8.04
CA LYS A 89 27.61 -11.14 9.39
C LYS A 89 28.52 -9.93 9.54
N GLU A 90 28.84 -9.19 8.49
CA GLU A 90 29.87 -8.16 8.48
C GLU A 90 29.40 -6.74 8.12
N GLY A 91 28.18 -6.55 7.62
CA GLY A 91 27.71 -5.23 7.17
C GLY A 91 26.89 -4.43 8.19
N LEU A 92 26.38 -5.05 9.23
CA LEU A 92 25.46 -4.41 10.18
C LEU A 92 26.14 -3.81 11.41
N ALA A 93 27.31 -4.28 11.79
CA ALA A 93 28.05 -3.78 12.96
C ALA A 93 28.69 -2.41 12.75
N ALA A 94 28.89 -1.99 11.51
CA ALA A 94 29.57 -0.72 11.15
C ALA A 94 28.60 0.46 10.88
N ARG A 95 27.29 0.29 11.01
CA ARG A 95 26.30 1.32 10.68
C ARG A 95 25.74 1.96 11.92
N SER A 96 26.30 3.11 12.25
CA SER A 96 25.78 4.18 13.13
C SER A 96 24.99 3.76 14.37
N ALA A 97 25.52 4.09 15.53
CA ALA A 97 24.90 3.91 16.85
C ALA A 97 23.61 4.73 17.08
N ALA A 98 23.13 5.50 16.10
CA ALA A 98 21.90 6.26 16.22
C ALA A 98 20.68 5.38 15.93
N PRO A 99 19.61 5.44 16.74
CA PRO A 99 18.38 4.71 16.50
C PRO A 99 17.76 5.18 15.17
N ARG A 100 17.54 4.23 14.24
CA ARG A 100 16.94 4.53 12.95
C ARG A 100 15.43 4.61 13.10
N THR A 101 14.82 5.60 12.44
CA THR A 101 13.36 5.71 12.41
C THR A 101 12.73 4.48 11.76
N PRO A 102 11.83 3.77 12.46
CA PRO A 102 11.13 2.62 11.89
C PRO A 102 10.20 3.04 10.75
N ILE A 103 10.06 2.19 9.73
CA ILE A 103 9.12 2.37 8.65
C ILE A 103 7.92 1.44 8.88
N VAL A 104 6.71 1.99 8.81
CA VAL A 104 5.45 1.24 8.89
C VAL A 104 4.75 1.29 7.52
N PHE A 105 4.57 0.11 6.91
CA PHE A 105 3.84 -0.05 5.66
C PHE A 105 2.35 -0.24 5.93
N VAL A 106 1.50 0.51 5.22
CA VAL A 106 0.03 0.47 5.34
C VAL A 106 -0.57 0.11 3.97
N HIS A 107 -1.08 -1.11 3.84
CA HIS A 107 -1.57 -1.65 2.58
C HIS A 107 -2.90 -1.05 2.10
N GLY A 108 -3.28 -1.35 0.86
CA GLY A 108 -4.51 -0.90 0.22
C GLY A 108 -5.72 -1.79 0.48
N TYR A 109 -6.81 -1.45 -0.21
CA TYR A 109 -8.06 -2.21 -0.24
C TYR A 109 -7.83 -3.61 -0.81
N MET A 110 -8.43 -4.63 -0.19
CA MET A 110 -8.28 -6.05 -0.57
C MET A 110 -6.82 -6.52 -0.67
N GLN A 111 -5.93 -5.95 0.13
CA GLN A 111 -4.50 -6.31 0.17
C GLN A 111 -4.06 -6.68 1.60
N ASN A 112 -2.78 -6.99 1.72
CA ASN A 112 -2.07 -7.09 2.99
C ASN A 112 -0.63 -6.56 2.82
N ARG A 113 0.16 -6.59 3.90
CA ARG A 113 1.55 -6.10 3.93
C ARG A 113 2.48 -6.72 2.88
N VAL A 114 2.16 -7.92 2.37
CA VAL A 114 3.01 -8.62 1.38
C VAL A 114 3.14 -7.86 0.06
N GLY A 115 2.14 -7.06 -0.30
CA GLY A 115 2.24 -6.16 -1.45
C GLY A 115 3.45 -5.23 -1.42
N PHE A 116 3.98 -4.95 -0.22
CA PHE A 116 5.16 -4.11 -0.05
C PHE A 116 6.51 -4.85 -0.09
N LEU A 117 6.55 -6.19 -0.22
CA LEU A 117 7.80 -6.94 -0.14
C LEU A 117 8.87 -6.43 -1.14
N GLY A 118 8.46 -6.09 -2.35
CA GLY A 118 9.37 -5.53 -3.36
C GLY A 118 9.96 -4.19 -2.93
N LEU A 119 9.11 -3.26 -2.52
CA LEU A 119 9.50 -1.93 -2.04
C LEU A 119 10.32 -2.02 -0.74
N ALA A 120 9.88 -2.82 0.22
CA ALA A 120 10.60 -3.03 1.47
C ALA A 120 12.02 -3.56 1.24
N ARG A 121 12.18 -4.52 0.30
CA ARG A 121 13.50 -5.03 -0.10
C ARG A 121 14.37 -3.94 -0.71
N ALA A 122 13.81 -3.11 -1.58
CA ALA A 122 14.54 -1.99 -2.19
C ALA A 122 14.99 -0.99 -1.13
N LEU A 123 14.11 -0.58 -0.21
CA LEU A 123 14.43 0.34 0.88
C LEU A 123 15.43 -0.25 1.88
N ALA A 124 15.34 -1.55 2.20
CA ALA A 124 16.30 -2.21 3.08
C ALA A 124 17.73 -2.17 2.53
N ARG A 125 17.89 -2.31 1.20
CA ARG A 125 19.20 -2.18 0.55
C ARG A 125 19.83 -0.79 0.68
N THR A 126 19.01 0.22 0.89
CA THR A 126 19.48 1.60 1.10
C THR A 126 19.80 1.89 2.56
N GLY A 127 19.66 0.92 3.45
CA GLY A 127 19.94 1.05 4.88
C GLY A 127 18.85 1.70 5.71
N LEU A 128 17.66 1.93 5.17
CA LEU A 128 16.49 2.40 5.88
C LEU A 128 15.85 1.26 6.71
N GLY A 129 15.07 1.62 7.71
CA GLY A 129 14.39 0.67 8.61
C GLY A 129 14.91 0.73 10.05
N PRO A 130 14.36 -0.08 10.95
CA PRO A 130 13.61 -1.33 10.77
C PRO A 130 12.22 -1.15 10.13
N MET A 131 11.69 -2.23 9.55
CA MET A 131 10.48 -2.18 8.74
C MET A 131 9.38 -3.09 9.28
N PHE A 132 8.18 -2.55 9.39
CA PHE A 132 7.01 -3.21 9.93
C PHE A 132 5.84 -3.14 8.95
N GLY A 133 5.10 -4.23 8.79
CA GLY A 133 3.89 -4.24 7.99
C GLY A 133 2.65 -4.23 8.88
N PHE A 134 1.79 -3.25 8.70
CA PHE A 134 0.52 -3.16 9.39
C PHE A 134 -0.55 -3.91 8.58
N ASN A 135 -1.08 -5.01 9.14
CA ASN A 135 -2.25 -5.69 8.62
C ASN A 135 -3.49 -5.23 9.38
N TYR A 136 -4.53 -4.93 8.63
CA TYR A 136 -5.83 -4.51 9.16
C TYR A 136 -6.97 -5.12 8.34
N PRO A 137 -8.17 -5.26 8.91
CA PRO A 137 -9.33 -5.73 8.15
C PRO A 137 -9.77 -4.65 7.15
N TRP A 138 -9.40 -4.84 5.88
CA TRP A 138 -9.69 -3.89 4.79
C TRP A 138 -11.18 -3.59 4.60
N PHE A 139 -12.07 -4.49 5.08
CA PHE A 139 -13.52 -4.32 5.04
C PHE A 139 -14.07 -3.42 6.16
N SER A 140 -13.27 -3.03 7.16
CA SER A 140 -13.64 -2.10 8.22
C SER A 140 -13.60 -0.65 7.71
N SER A 141 -14.25 0.27 8.47
CA SER A 141 -14.21 1.70 8.14
C SER A 141 -12.79 2.29 8.22
N ILE A 142 -12.53 3.33 7.42
CA ILE A 142 -11.25 4.05 7.42
C ILE A 142 -10.93 4.58 8.82
N ALA A 143 -11.88 5.23 9.49
CA ALA A 143 -11.71 5.74 10.85
C ALA A 143 -11.38 4.64 11.88
N SER A 144 -12.01 3.46 11.76
CA SER A 144 -11.70 2.33 12.64
C SER A 144 -10.26 1.81 12.40
N ASN A 145 -9.84 1.77 11.13
CA ASN A 145 -8.49 1.34 10.79
C ASN A 145 -7.44 2.40 11.13
N ALA A 146 -7.77 3.68 11.09
CA ALA A 146 -6.90 4.77 11.57
C ALA A 146 -6.59 4.61 13.07
N ARG A 147 -7.60 4.33 13.91
CA ARG A 147 -7.39 4.04 15.33
C ARG A 147 -6.55 2.76 15.59
N ARG A 148 -6.66 1.76 14.71
CA ARG A 148 -5.80 0.57 14.78
C ARG A 148 -4.36 0.89 14.39
N LEU A 149 -4.17 1.71 13.36
CA LEU A 149 -2.85 2.16 12.91
C LEU A 149 -2.14 2.95 14.02
N GLU A 150 -2.83 3.86 14.68
CA GLU A 150 -2.29 4.65 15.79
C GLU A 150 -1.74 3.73 16.91
N ARG A 151 -2.52 2.73 17.33
CA ARG A 151 -2.07 1.75 18.33
C ARG A 151 -0.89 0.92 17.84
N PHE A 152 -0.87 0.56 16.56
CA PHE A 152 0.24 -0.16 15.97
C PHE A 152 1.52 0.68 15.92
N VAL A 153 1.42 1.95 15.55
CA VAL A 153 2.54 2.92 15.56
C VAL A 153 3.09 3.07 16.98
N ALA A 154 2.23 3.25 17.99
CA ALA A 154 2.65 3.33 19.38
C ALA A 154 3.38 2.05 19.83
N ALA A 155 2.91 0.87 19.42
CA ALA A 155 3.56 -0.40 19.74
C ALA A 155 4.92 -0.54 19.05
N VAL A 156 5.07 -0.09 17.79
CA VAL A 156 6.35 -0.08 17.08
C VAL A 156 7.34 0.88 17.75
N CYS A 157 6.91 2.08 18.12
CA CYS A 157 7.76 3.03 18.85
C CYS A 157 8.26 2.41 20.17
N LYS A 158 7.36 1.76 20.93
CA LYS A 158 7.73 1.08 22.17
C LYS A 158 8.73 -0.06 21.95
N GLU A 159 8.52 -0.88 20.90
CA GLU A 159 9.39 -2.01 20.57
C GLU A 159 10.79 -1.58 20.13
N THR A 160 10.87 -0.48 19.38
CA THR A 160 12.13 -0.01 18.79
C THR A 160 12.86 1.04 19.61
N GLY A 161 12.21 1.58 20.66
CA GLY A 161 12.73 2.73 21.42
C GLY A 161 12.72 4.04 20.63
N SER A 162 12.11 4.08 19.44
CA SER A 162 12.03 5.28 18.62
C SER A 162 10.88 6.19 19.08
N ALA A 163 11.11 7.51 19.05
CA ALA A 163 10.06 8.48 19.35
C ALA A 163 8.96 8.51 18.28
N THR A 164 9.34 8.28 17.02
CA THR A 164 8.45 8.40 15.86
C THR A 164 8.66 7.26 14.87
N VAL A 165 7.74 7.14 13.90
CA VAL A 165 7.86 6.25 12.73
C VAL A 165 7.71 7.06 11.44
N ASP A 166 8.20 6.50 10.33
CA ASP A 166 7.81 6.90 8.99
C ASP A 166 6.69 6.00 8.48
N LEU A 167 5.70 6.58 7.81
CA LEU A 167 4.64 5.84 7.15
C LEU A 167 4.89 5.72 5.65
N VAL A 168 4.71 4.52 5.10
CA VAL A 168 4.67 4.28 3.65
C VAL A 168 3.38 3.53 3.33
N CYS A 169 2.47 4.24 2.69
CA CYS A 169 1.08 3.85 2.52
C CYS A 169 0.75 3.62 1.04
N HIS A 170 -0.07 2.63 0.74
CA HIS A 170 -0.55 2.39 -0.63
C HIS A 170 -2.07 2.50 -0.69
N SER A 171 -2.58 3.18 -1.72
CA SER A 171 -4.01 3.21 -2.02
C SER A 171 -4.85 3.64 -0.80
N MET A 172 -5.85 2.85 -0.38
CA MET A 172 -6.66 3.11 0.81
C MET A 172 -5.82 3.31 2.08
N GLY A 173 -4.63 2.71 2.16
CA GLY A 173 -3.72 2.89 3.29
C GLY A 173 -3.31 4.35 3.52
N GLY A 174 -3.17 5.14 2.45
CA GLY A 174 -2.92 6.57 2.55
C GLY A 174 -4.09 7.36 3.14
N LEU A 175 -5.32 6.96 2.83
CA LEU A 175 -6.50 7.58 3.46
C LEU A 175 -6.59 7.25 4.96
N ILE A 176 -6.21 6.02 5.35
CA ILE A 176 -6.15 5.61 6.75
C ILE A 176 -5.10 6.42 7.51
N ALA A 177 -3.92 6.63 6.91
CA ALA A 177 -2.86 7.43 7.49
C ALA A 177 -3.29 8.91 7.63
N VAL A 178 -3.89 9.48 6.59
CA VAL A 178 -4.38 10.85 6.59
C VAL A 178 -5.49 11.04 7.63
N GLU A 179 -6.43 10.11 7.75
CA GLU A 179 -7.47 10.13 8.79
C GLU A 179 -6.85 10.13 10.19
N MET A 180 -5.85 9.29 10.43
CA MET A 180 -5.14 9.25 11.71
C MET A 180 -4.44 10.59 12.02
N MET A 181 -3.84 11.24 11.01
CA MET A 181 -3.12 12.49 11.16
C MET A 181 -4.03 13.73 11.18
N SER A 182 -5.28 13.62 10.76
CA SER A 182 -6.24 14.74 10.72
C SER A 182 -6.97 14.97 12.05
N ASP A 183 -6.82 14.09 13.03
CA ASP A 183 -7.42 14.24 14.36
C ASP A 183 -6.63 15.27 15.18
N GLU A 184 -7.11 16.51 15.22
CA GLU A 184 -6.45 17.62 15.93
C GLU A 184 -6.29 17.34 17.44
N ALA A 185 -7.23 16.63 18.05
CA ALA A 185 -7.14 16.28 19.48
C ALA A 185 -5.94 15.38 19.81
N ARG A 186 -5.36 14.73 18.78
CA ARG A 186 -4.23 13.81 18.92
C ARG A 186 -2.93 14.34 18.34
N ARG A 187 -2.94 15.57 17.84
CA ARG A 187 -1.80 16.17 17.13
C ARG A 187 -0.50 16.10 17.95
N GLU A 188 -0.57 16.40 19.24
CA GLU A 188 0.60 16.41 20.13
C GLU A 188 1.12 14.98 20.46
N SER A 189 0.25 13.97 20.39
CA SER A 189 0.62 12.56 20.62
C SER A 189 1.01 11.82 19.34
N LEU A 190 0.95 12.49 18.18
CA LEU A 190 1.20 11.87 16.88
C LEU A 190 2.68 11.46 16.76
N LYS A 191 2.91 10.14 16.65
CA LYS A 191 4.25 9.57 16.54
C LYS A 191 4.65 9.30 15.09
N VAL A 192 4.38 10.24 14.18
CA VAL A 192 4.74 10.15 12.78
C VAL A 192 5.70 11.28 12.42
N ARG A 193 6.85 10.93 11.85
CA ARG A 193 7.85 11.88 11.38
C ARG A 193 7.57 12.31 9.94
N ARG A 194 7.33 11.35 9.04
CA ARG A 194 7.04 11.56 7.62
C ARG A 194 5.98 10.57 7.14
N CYS A 195 5.24 10.96 6.13
CA CYS A 195 4.26 10.08 5.48
C CYS A 195 4.45 10.10 3.96
N VAL A 196 4.62 8.91 3.39
CA VAL A 196 4.58 8.70 1.94
C VAL A 196 3.30 7.98 1.57
N THR A 197 2.55 8.53 0.63
CA THR A 197 1.39 7.87 0.04
C THR A 197 1.70 7.51 -1.42
N ILE A 198 1.39 6.28 -1.81
CA ILE A 198 1.65 5.75 -3.14
C ILE A 198 0.29 5.37 -3.75
N ALA A 199 -0.07 5.97 -4.87
CA ALA A 199 -1.33 5.70 -5.57
C ALA A 199 -2.57 5.80 -4.65
N SER A 200 -2.60 6.77 -3.72
CA SER A 200 -3.69 6.93 -2.75
C SER A 200 -4.76 7.90 -3.26
N PRO A 201 -6.05 7.53 -3.23
CA PRO A 201 -7.12 8.33 -3.81
C PRO A 201 -7.57 9.45 -2.86
N HIS A 202 -6.77 10.49 -2.66
CA HIS A 202 -7.06 11.60 -1.74
C HIS A 202 -8.30 12.41 -2.14
N ALA A 203 -8.65 12.45 -3.43
CA ALA A 203 -9.92 13.00 -3.91
C ALA A 203 -10.91 11.90 -4.37
N GLY A 204 -10.61 10.63 -4.08
CA GLY A 204 -11.48 9.50 -4.36
C GLY A 204 -11.28 8.85 -5.73
N VAL A 205 -11.91 7.68 -5.87
CA VAL A 205 -11.90 6.91 -7.13
C VAL A 205 -13.15 7.20 -7.95
N MET A 206 -13.04 7.09 -9.27
CA MET A 206 -14.15 7.25 -10.22
C MET A 206 -15.04 6.01 -10.32
N TRP A 207 -14.60 4.88 -9.77
CA TRP A 207 -15.34 3.61 -9.82
C TRP A 207 -16.68 3.70 -9.10
N GLN A 208 -17.77 3.44 -9.83
CA GLN A 208 -19.15 3.45 -9.33
C GLN A 208 -19.74 2.05 -9.13
N GLY A 209 -19.00 1.01 -9.52
CA GLY A 209 -19.41 -0.39 -9.34
C GLY A 209 -19.42 -0.83 -7.87
N PRO A 210 -19.76 -2.09 -7.59
CA PRO A 210 -19.80 -2.63 -6.25
C PRO A 210 -18.44 -2.51 -5.55
N LEU A 211 -18.46 -2.11 -4.30
CA LEU A 211 -17.32 -2.12 -3.38
C LEU A 211 -17.76 -2.86 -2.12
N LEU A 212 -16.91 -3.75 -1.61
CA LEU A 212 -17.19 -4.56 -0.44
C LEU A 212 -16.63 -3.93 0.83
N GLY A 213 -17.40 -3.95 1.91
CA GLY A 213 -16.97 -3.52 3.26
C GLY A 213 -17.42 -2.11 3.65
N PHE A 214 -17.40 -1.86 4.94
CA PHE A 214 -17.94 -0.62 5.56
C PHE A 214 -17.13 0.65 5.23
N GLY A 215 -15.85 0.52 4.86
CA GLY A 215 -14.99 1.65 4.45
C GLY A 215 -15.02 1.93 2.94
N ALA A 216 -15.56 1.02 2.16
CA ALA A 216 -15.44 1.06 0.70
C ALA A 216 -16.17 2.26 0.05
N GLY A 217 -17.30 2.66 0.59
CA GLY A 217 -18.01 3.86 0.15
C GLY A 217 -17.21 5.14 0.32
N SER A 218 -16.35 5.20 1.33
CA SER A 218 -15.46 6.34 1.59
C SER A 218 -14.35 6.52 0.56
N LEU A 219 -14.09 5.50 -0.28
CA LEU A 219 -13.11 5.59 -1.37
C LEU A 219 -13.64 6.37 -2.58
N ARG A 220 -14.95 6.56 -2.68
CA ARG A 220 -15.58 7.22 -3.83
C ARG A 220 -15.40 8.72 -3.76
N ARG A 221 -15.25 9.32 -4.93
CA ARG A 221 -15.25 10.78 -5.09
C ARG A 221 -16.54 11.37 -4.53
N GLY A 222 -16.42 12.50 -3.79
CA GLY A 222 -17.55 13.15 -3.13
C GLY A 222 -18.04 12.42 -1.87
N SER A 223 -17.27 11.49 -1.32
CA SER A 223 -17.61 10.91 -0.02
C SER A 223 -17.41 11.93 1.11
N LYS A 224 -18.28 11.87 2.14
CA LYS A 224 -18.20 12.78 3.31
C LYS A 224 -16.82 12.80 3.97
N LEU A 225 -16.13 11.65 4.00
CA LEU A 225 -14.78 11.55 4.55
C LEU A 225 -13.80 12.40 3.76
N LEU A 226 -13.79 12.29 2.43
CA LEU A 226 -12.86 12.99 1.57
C LEU A 226 -13.16 14.49 1.53
N GLU A 227 -14.42 14.89 1.56
CA GLU A 227 -14.84 16.28 1.67
C GLU A 227 -14.38 16.90 3.00
N ALA A 228 -14.53 16.18 4.11
CA ALA A 228 -14.02 16.62 5.40
C ALA A 228 -12.50 16.80 5.41
N HIS A 229 -11.76 15.93 4.68
CA HIS A 229 -10.30 16.04 4.62
C HIS A 229 -9.78 17.09 3.63
N ALA A 230 -10.58 17.49 2.63
CA ALA A 230 -10.11 18.34 1.53
C ALA A 230 -9.50 19.68 1.98
N GLY A 231 -10.06 20.27 3.04
CA GLY A 231 -9.59 21.55 3.60
C GLY A 231 -8.48 21.43 4.64
N HIS A 232 -8.21 20.24 5.17
CA HIS A 232 -7.26 20.07 6.26
C HIS A 232 -5.82 20.06 5.75
N LYS A 233 -4.99 20.95 6.28
CA LYS A 233 -3.54 20.93 6.03
C LYS A 233 -2.89 19.77 6.75
N LEU A 234 -1.90 19.19 6.09
CA LEU A 234 -1.10 18.11 6.67
C LEU A 234 -0.17 18.69 7.76
N THR A 235 -0.06 17.97 8.86
CA THR A 235 0.71 18.40 10.03
C THR A 235 2.14 17.85 10.04
N VAL A 236 2.42 16.86 9.22
CA VAL A 236 3.74 16.27 9.03
C VAL A 236 4.14 16.37 7.56
N PRO A 237 5.44 16.37 7.24
CA PRO A 237 5.89 16.31 5.85
C PRO A 237 5.31 15.08 5.14
N CYS A 238 4.61 15.32 4.03
CA CYS A 238 3.99 14.26 3.23
C CYS A 238 4.46 14.30 1.79
N LEU A 239 4.69 13.11 1.22
CA LEU A 239 4.97 12.90 -0.20
C LEU A 239 3.85 12.04 -0.80
N SER A 240 3.24 12.48 -1.89
CA SER A 240 2.37 11.65 -2.71
C SER A 240 3.08 11.24 -3.99
N VAL A 241 3.25 9.94 -4.20
CA VAL A 241 3.79 9.36 -5.43
C VAL A 241 2.63 8.73 -6.20
N TYR A 242 2.40 9.16 -7.43
CA TYR A 242 1.31 8.63 -8.25
C TYR A 242 1.71 8.47 -9.71
N SER A 243 0.95 7.69 -10.46
CA SER A 243 1.25 7.39 -11.85
C SER A 243 0.24 8.04 -12.80
N THR A 244 0.73 8.43 -13.98
CA THR A 244 -0.12 8.85 -15.11
C THR A 244 -1.03 7.73 -15.61
N HIS A 245 -0.68 6.47 -15.35
CA HIS A 245 -1.36 5.27 -15.87
C HIS A 245 -2.00 4.42 -14.77
N ASP A 246 -2.28 5.02 -13.60
CA ASP A 246 -2.99 4.31 -12.53
C ASP A 246 -4.42 3.97 -13.00
N ASN A 247 -4.72 2.67 -13.06
CA ASN A 247 -6.02 2.17 -13.53
C ASN A 247 -7.13 2.25 -12.49
N ILE A 248 -6.82 2.58 -11.25
CA ILE A 248 -7.78 2.69 -10.13
C ILE A 248 -7.95 4.15 -9.72
N VAL A 249 -6.83 4.85 -9.49
CA VAL A 249 -6.82 6.24 -9.04
C VAL A 249 -6.59 7.17 -10.22
N HIS A 250 -7.68 7.50 -10.88
CA HIS A 250 -7.72 8.41 -12.01
C HIS A 250 -8.93 9.35 -11.90
N PRO A 251 -8.87 10.59 -12.45
CA PRO A 251 -7.65 11.20 -13.00
C PRO A 251 -6.54 11.30 -11.93
N LYS A 252 -5.28 11.41 -12.38
CA LYS A 252 -4.08 11.36 -11.52
C LYS A 252 -4.09 12.42 -10.39
N GLU A 253 -4.75 13.54 -10.62
CA GLU A 253 -4.94 14.63 -9.65
C GLU A 253 -5.69 14.16 -8.40
N SER A 254 -6.44 13.03 -8.49
CA SER A 254 -7.10 12.42 -7.33
C SER A 254 -6.10 11.93 -6.27
N ALA A 255 -4.84 11.72 -6.64
CA ALA A 255 -3.79 11.30 -5.71
C ALA A 255 -2.97 12.48 -5.15
N SER A 256 -3.16 13.71 -5.64
CA SER A 256 -2.38 14.87 -5.21
C SER A 256 -2.62 15.26 -3.76
N LEU A 257 -1.56 15.64 -3.07
CA LEU A 257 -1.57 16.26 -1.74
C LEU A 257 -1.11 17.72 -1.76
N ALA A 258 -0.79 18.29 -2.93
CA ALA A 258 -0.23 19.64 -3.07
C ALA A 258 -1.13 20.71 -2.40
N LEU A 259 -2.45 20.66 -2.62
CA LEU A 259 -3.40 21.60 -2.02
C LEU A 259 -3.47 21.53 -0.49
N ARG A 260 -3.00 20.41 0.08
CA ARG A 260 -2.96 20.15 1.52
C ARG A 260 -1.58 20.43 2.14
N GLY A 261 -0.63 20.93 1.35
CA GLY A 261 0.73 21.24 1.78
C GLY A 261 1.69 20.06 1.66
N GLY A 262 1.28 18.95 1.03
CA GLY A 262 2.17 17.86 0.67
C GLY A 262 2.95 18.13 -0.60
N ARG A 263 3.97 17.32 -0.84
CA ARG A 263 4.75 17.30 -2.06
C ARG A 263 4.29 16.17 -2.98
N ASP A 264 4.21 16.41 -4.28
CA ASP A 264 3.78 15.44 -5.27
C ASP A 264 4.95 15.00 -6.14
N VAL A 265 4.99 13.71 -6.46
CA VAL A 265 5.88 13.12 -7.46
C VAL A 265 5.06 12.28 -8.42
N GLU A 266 5.09 12.70 -9.68
CA GLU A 266 4.46 11.98 -10.76
C GLU A 266 5.45 11.00 -11.40
N VAL A 267 5.04 9.74 -11.55
CA VAL A 267 5.77 8.72 -12.30
C VAL A 267 4.94 8.30 -13.51
N ASP A 268 5.60 7.81 -14.55
CA ASP A 268 4.95 7.50 -15.81
C ASP A 268 4.81 5.99 -16.03
N GLY A 269 3.70 5.55 -16.62
CA GLY A 269 3.53 4.22 -17.17
C GLY A 269 3.41 3.08 -16.16
N LEU A 270 2.91 3.33 -14.94
CA LEU A 270 2.73 2.30 -13.92
C LEU A 270 1.26 2.15 -13.53
N ALA A 271 0.76 0.91 -13.52
CA ALA A 271 -0.57 0.60 -13.01
C ALA A 271 -0.59 0.54 -11.46
N HIS A 272 -1.77 0.38 -10.89
CA HIS A 272 -2.02 0.56 -9.47
C HIS A 272 -1.21 -0.35 -8.52
N LEU A 273 -1.02 -1.62 -8.87
CA LEU A 273 -0.17 -2.54 -8.09
C LEU A 273 1.29 -2.50 -8.56
N SER A 274 1.50 -2.35 -9.85
CA SER A 274 2.85 -2.38 -10.43
C SER A 274 3.74 -1.23 -9.95
N ILE A 275 3.15 -0.13 -9.50
CA ILE A 275 3.84 1.01 -8.91
C ILE A 275 4.69 0.62 -7.68
N LEU A 276 4.24 -0.35 -6.88
CA LEU A 276 4.96 -0.85 -5.70
C LEU A 276 6.23 -1.64 -6.03
N PHE A 277 6.40 -2.04 -7.29
CA PHE A 277 7.56 -2.80 -7.77
C PHE A 277 8.52 -1.95 -8.61
N SER A 278 8.31 -0.64 -8.68
CA SER A 278 9.14 0.28 -9.44
C SER A 278 10.39 0.70 -8.66
N PRO A 279 11.61 0.49 -9.19
CA PRO A 279 12.82 1.02 -8.57
C PRO A 279 12.80 2.53 -8.43
N LYS A 280 12.27 3.25 -9.44
CA LYS A 280 12.15 4.71 -9.41
C LYS A 280 11.26 5.21 -8.25
N VAL A 281 10.16 4.51 -7.98
CA VAL A 281 9.32 4.81 -6.81
C VAL A 281 10.08 4.57 -5.52
N ALA A 282 10.84 3.47 -5.43
CA ALA A 282 11.66 3.19 -4.25
C ALA A 282 12.74 4.27 -4.02
N GLU A 283 13.33 4.82 -5.08
CA GLU A 283 14.28 5.92 -5.02
C GLU A 283 13.64 7.17 -4.42
N HIS A 284 12.51 7.62 -4.98
CA HIS A 284 11.79 8.81 -4.45
C HIS A 284 11.37 8.63 -2.99
N VAL A 285 10.89 7.45 -2.62
CA VAL A 285 10.56 7.13 -1.22
C VAL A 285 11.81 7.22 -0.34
N ALA A 286 12.93 6.61 -0.77
CA ALA A 286 14.17 6.60 0.00
C ALA A 286 14.76 7.99 0.16
N GLU A 287 14.74 8.81 -0.88
CA GLU A 287 15.20 10.21 -0.86
C GLU A 287 14.40 11.02 0.15
N PHE A 288 13.07 10.98 0.06
CA PHE A 288 12.21 11.73 0.96
C PHE A 288 12.37 11.32 2.44
N LEU A 289 12.50 10.02 2.72
CA LEU A 289 12.69 9.54 4.09
C LEU A 289 14.06 9.87 4.69
N ARG A 290 15.05 10.23 3.86
CA ARG A 290 16.39 10.65 4.30
C ARG A 290 16.56 12.14 4.46
N GLU A 291 15.63 12.94 4.01
CA GLU A 291 15.72 14.38 4.19
C GLU A 291 15.91 14.73 5.67
N PRO A 292 16.66 15.77 5.99
CA PRO A 292 16.73 16.28 7.36
C PRO A 292 15.35 16.71 7.84
N ASP A 293 15.10 16.60 9.14
CA ASP A 293 13.84 17.06 9.71
C ASP A 293 13.75 18.59 9.53
N PRO A 294 12.55 19.10 9.22
CA PRO A 294 12.38 20.56 9.12
C PRO A 294 12.77 21.21 10.45
N VAL A 295 13.56 22.27 10.34
CA VAL A 295 14.03 23.10 11.48
C VAL A 295 12.85 23.84 12.10
#